data_fe44983e82f66dcf2d1316659f979aff
#
_entry.id   fe44983e82f66dcf2d1316659f979aff
#
_cell.length_a   1.000
_cell.length_b   1.000
_cell.length_c   1.000
_cell.angle_alpha   90.00
_cell.angle_beta   90.00
_cell.angle_gamma   90.00
#
_symmetry.space_group_name_H-M   'P 1'
#
loop_
_entity.id
_entity.type
_entity.pdbx_description
1 polymer ?
#
loop_
_entity_poly.entity_id
_entity_poly.type
_entity_poly.pdbx_seq_one_letter_code
_entity_poly.pdbx_strand_id
1 'polypeptide(L)'
;MSVLSPLLSFIICLVALPVVTSTFADKEQLEPLIVIERRMPELFSDASPWVSRISREDLEQRQIYNLADALRSVPGMAVVRTGQAGSQTSLFSRGAQSDHVTFLFEGRKLNGGFSGTYNLGQLALNGVSSLEVLRGSSSVQYGAEGIGGAVMLRSESKENRLNWTMEGGSNHSIYNGIDYGFSDSGWEGSVGTSLYATDNEQPHSQFDNQSVSFHLSRRVTENLKIDFLGLGASSEVNYPGNRKSPTYPVDGQYQEIEGYLVSPGITLDMGGWKTSAFYSYSEDNLIGKDSFSNTAYDAKTNSVELQLSGAATEGIQVTAGAEYQRDSFFKKDNATNAVDINQGADSQSVFVLSTFSLPENTSLTLGARNDNFSDYGSATTGSALFEKDLSEGLCLVTRYSTSFSPPQANDLYGMWGNPDLNPEKADSWEVGFIAKPNEILHLRFSYFETEFEDLIEWSGFTTSNVGSASSKGFESSLEAIQGNFAYRLSFSYLEAENSSTNERLLRRPRFLGHLVVQHANETHTLGMGMKLTQDVMDIDGGTFDRVKGDDFAILRVFGDYQITEEIKLFGRIENLLDKEYEEADGYPALGRAIFAGLGFSF
;
A
#
# COMPACT_ATOMS: atom_id res chain seq x y z
N MET A 1 30.12 6.69 16.06
CA MET A 1 30.63 7.59 15.00
C MET A 1 30.46 7.02 13.58
N SER A 2 29.70 5.92 13.38
CA SER A 2 29.48 5.30 12.03
C SER A 2 28.13 5.62 11.39
N VAL A 3 27.26 6.34 12.06
CA VAL A 3 25.88 6.64 11.59
C VAL A 3 25.81 7.87 10.67
N LEU A 4 26.85 8.72 10.69
CA LEU A 4 26.88 9.98 9.92
C LEU A 4 27.39 9.83 8.48
N SER A 5 28.04 8.71 8.13
CA SER A 5 28.65 8.54 6.80
C SER A 5 27.65 8.37 5.65
N PRO A 6 26.57 7.55 5.76
CA PRO A 6 25.59 7.44 4.68
C PRO A 6 24.70 8.68 4.55
N LEU A 7 24.37 9.35 5.68
CA LEU A 7 23.63 10.61 5.65
C LEU A 7 24.40 11.73 4.95
N LEU A 8 25.71 11.85 5.20
CA LEU A 8 26.56 12.86 4.56
C LEU A 8 26.69 12.62 3.04
N SER A 9 26.81 11.38 2.61
CA SER A 9 26.86 11.05 1.17
C SER A 9 25.54 11.33 0.46
N PHE A 10 24.42 11.14 1.15
CA PHE A 10 23.09 11.44 0.63
C PHE A 10 22.80 12.94 0.56
N ILE A 11 23.27 13.71 1.56
CA ILE A 11 23.12 15.18 1.64
C ILE A 11 24.02 15.89 0.62
N ILE A 12 25.20 15.37 0.31
CA ILE A 12 26.14 15.96 -0.66
C ILE A 12 25.58 15.91 -2.10
N CYS A 13 24.76 14.91 -2.44
CA CYS A 13 24.04 14.89 -3.73
C CYS A 13 22.98 16.00 -3.84
N LEU A 14 22.47 16.51 -2.71
CA LEU A 14 21.43 17.56 -2.68
C LEU A 14 21.97 18.99 -2.92
N VAL A 15 23.26 19.25 -2.69
CA VAL A 15 23.84 20.60 -2.73
C VAL A 15 24.24 21.06 -4.14
N ALA A 16 24.21 20.16 -5.14
CA ALA A 16 24.64 20.46 -6.51
C ALA A 16 23.49 20.71 -7.50
N LEU A 17 22.34 21.22 -7.03
CA LEU A 17 21.23 21.54 -7.93
C LEU A 17 21.52 22.85 -8.70
N PRO A 18 21.52 22.86 -10.05
CA PRO A 18 21.68 24.10 -10.81
C PRO A 18 20.41 24.95 -10.67
N VAL A 19 20.57 26.18 -10.19
CA VAL A 19 19.50 27.19 -10.18
C VAL A 19 19.31 27.68 -11.61
N VAL A 20 18.28 27.17 -12.27
CA VAL A 20 17.86 27.67 -13.59
C VAL A 20 16.55 28.44 -13.39
N THR A 21 16.58 29.74 -13.66
CA THR A 21 15.36 30.56 -13.63
C THR A 21 14.67 30.49 -14.97
N SER A 22 13.53 29.77 -15.03
CA SER A 22 12.60 29.86 -16.16
C SER A 22 11.19 30.09 -15.64
N THR A 23 10.48 31.05 -16.23
CA THR A 23 9.09 31.37 -15.93
C THR A 23 8.18 30.46 -16.76
N PHE A 24 7.31 29.72 -16.09
CA PHE A 24 6.26 28.93 -16.74
C PHE A 24 4.88 29.54 -16.50
N ALA A 25 4.00 29.36 -17.49
CA ALA A 25 2.60 29.72 -17.38
C ALA A 25 1.89 28.73 -16.44
N ASP A 26 1.27 29.25 -15.37
CA ASP A 26 0.41 28.51 -14.46
C ASP A 26 -0.74 27.84 -15.22
N LYS A 27 -0.70 26.50 -15.31
CA LYS A 27 -1.96 25.76 -15.32
C LYS A 27 -2.42 25.72 -13.87
N GLU A 28 -3.51 26.40 -13.53
CA GLU A 28 -4.24 26.20 -12.27
C GLU A 28 -4.61 24.71 -12.17
N GLN A 29 -3.73 23.89 -11.63
CA GLN A 29 -4.08 22.54 -11.23
C GLN A 29 -4.83 22.68 -9.91
N LEU A 30 -6.11 22.28 -9.90
CA LEU A 30 -6.88 22.14 -8.67
C LEU A 30 -6.10 21.21 -7.74
N GLU A 31 -5.89 21.68 -6.50
CA GLU A 31 -5.18 20.88 -5.51
C GLU A 31 -5.90 19.55 -5.27
N PRO A 32 -5.19 18.40 -5.25
CA PRO A 32 -5.82 17.10 -5.13
C PRO A 32 -6.47 16.91 -3.77
N LEU A 33 -7.67 16.32 -3.78
CA LEU A 33 -8.37 15.87 -2.57
C LEU A 33 -7.94 14.46 -2.19
N ILE A 34 -7.87 14.20 -0.89
CA ILE A 34 -7.70 12.88 -0.28
C ILE A 34 -8.85 12.59 0.68
N VAL A 35 -9.01 11.33 1.09
CA VAL A 35 -10.09 10.88 1.99
C VAL A 35 -9.56 10.02 3.12
N ILE A 36 -8.38 9.42 2.98
CA ILE A 36 -7.89 8.31 3.80
C ILE A 36 -7.76 8.65 5.29
N GLU A 37 -7.39 9.87 5.65
CA GLU A 37 -7.09 10.21 7.05
C GLU A 37 -8.34 10.49 7.89
N ARG A 38 -9.32 11.22 7.34
CA ARG A 38 -10.52 11.65 8.09
C ARG A 38 -11.82 11.02 7.59
N ARG A 39 -11.72 10.17 6.57
CA ARG A 39 -12.87 9.59 5.85
C ARG A 39 -13.83 10.66 5.28
N MET A 40 -13.29 11.84 5.01
CA MET A 40 -13.92 13.00 4.37
C MET A 40 -12.94 13.60 3.37
N PRO A 41 -13.43 14.20 2.27
CA PRO A 41 -12.56 14.92 1.35
C PRO A 41 -11.85 16.09 2.03
N GLU A 42 -10.54 16.13 1.93
CA GLU A 42 -9.66 17.21 2.39
C GLU A 42 -8.56 17.48 1.38
N LEU A 43 -7.95 18.66 1.43
CA LEU A 43 -6.83 18.98 0.54
C LEU A 43 -5.59 18.17 0.94
N PHE A 44 -4.86 17.64 -0.03
CA PHE A 44 -3.62 16.91 0.25
C PHE A 44 -2.56 17.80 0.91
N SER A 45 -2.57 19.09 0.62
CA SER A 45 -1.70 20.06 1.29
C SER A 45 -1.88 20.11 2.80
N ASP A 46 -3.10 19.86 3.26
CA ASP A 46 -3.50 19.93 4.67
C ASP A 46 -3.38 18.57 5.37
N ALA A 47 -3.07 17.50 4.63
CA ALA A 47 -2.88 16.16 5.17
C ALA A 47 -1.62 16.06 6.02
N SER A 48 -1.70 15.25 7.07
CA SER A 48 -0.60 14.97 8.00
C SER A 48 0.70 14.51 7.32
N PRO A 49 1.88 14.66 7.94
CA PRO A 49 3.17 14.28 7.33
C PRO A 49 3.27 12.79 7.00
N TRP A 50 2.49 11.94 7.66
CA TRP A 50 2.43 10.50 7.44
C TRP A 50 1.44 10.07 6.36
N VAL A 51 0.77 11.01 5.70
CA VAL A 51 -0.03 10.73 4.51
C VAL A 51 0.80 10.95 3.25
N SER A 52 0.74 10.00 2.33
CA SER A 52 1.36 10.10 1.01
C SER A 52 0.31 9.89 -0.07
N ARG A 53 0.48 10.57 -1.19
CA ARG A 53 -0.35 10.40 -2.39
C ARG A 53 0.55 10.14 -3.60
N ILE A 54 0.16 9.16 -4.43
CA ILE A 54 0.82 8.88 -5.70
C ILE A 54 -0.25 9.05 -6.78
N SER A 55 -0.04 10.00 -7.69
CA SER A 55 -1.00 10.29 -8.75
C SER A 55 -0.90 9.31 -9.92
N ARG A 56 -1.95 9.25 -10.75
CA ARG A 56 -1.92 8.52 -12.01
C ARG A 56 -0.76 8.97 -12.91
N GLU A 57 -0.54 10.28 -12.98
CA GLU A 57 0.54 10.86 -13.76
C GLU A 57 1.92 10.37 -13.28
N ASP A 58 2.15 10.31 -11.95
CA ASP A 58 3.39 9.76 -11.38
C ASP A 58 3.59 8.28 -11.76
N LEU A 59 2.52 7.48 -11.72
CA LEU A 59 2.57 6.08 -12.10
C LEU A 59 2.90 5.90 -13.59
N GLU A 60 2.24 6.65 -14.46
CA GLU A 60 2.44 6.59 -15.91
C GLU A 60 3.83 7.08 -16.34
N GLN A 61 4.28 8.23 -15.84
CA GLN A 61 5.59 8.78 -16.16
C GLN A 61 6.73 7.87 -15.69
N ARG A 62 6.54 7.22 -14.55
CA ARG A 62 7.50 6.27 -13.98
C ARG A 62 7.31 4.84 -14.46
N GLN A 63 6.32 4.57 -15.32
CA GLN A 63 6.01 3.23 -15.85
C GLN A 63 5.86 2.19 -14.72
N ILE A 64 5.00 2.48 -13.74
CA ILE A 64 4.69 1.63 -12.60
C ILE A 64 3.29 1.06 -12.79
N TYR A 65 3.16 -0.26 -12.87
CA TYR A 65 1.93 -0.95 -13.22
C TYR A 65 1.32 -1.78 -12.08
N ASN A 66 2.06 -2.01 -10.98
CA ASN A 66 1.58 -2.78 -9.83
C ASN A 66 1.73 -2.02 -8.51
N LEU A 67 0.92 -2.41 -7.53
CA LEU A 67 0.87 -1.74 -6.22
C LEU A 67 2.19 -1.86 -5.45
N ALA A 68 2.85 -3.03 -5.48
CA ALA A 68 4.09 -3.26 -4.76
C ALA A 68 5.18 -2.25 -5.15
N ASP A 69 5.36 -2.02 -6.46
CA ASP A 69 6.38 -1.10 -6.96
C ASP A 69 6.02 0.37 -6.70
N ALA A 70 4.73 0.72 -6.67
CA ALA A 70 4.28 2.05 -6.28
C ALA A 70 4.62 2.36 -4.81
N LEU A 71 4.34 1.42 -3.90
CA LEU A 71 4.57 1.59 -2.46
C LEU A 71 6.05 1.68 -2.08
N ARG A 72 6.98 1.18 -2.91
CA ARG A 72 8.44 1.29 -2.67
C ARG A 72 8.94 2.74 -2.56
N SER A 73 8.20 3.70 -3.10
CA SER A 73 8.56 5.12 -3.02
C SER A 73 8.03 5.84 -1.77
N VAL A 74 7.17 5.18 -1.00
CA VAL A 74 6.57 5.74 0.22
C VAL A 74 7.53 5.57 1.40
N PRO A 75 7.84 6.62 2.17
CA PRO A 75 8.72 6.51 3.33
C PRO A 75 8.14 5.51 4.35
N GLY A 76 9.01 4.77 5.06
CA GLY A 76 8.59 3.84 6.12
C GLY A 76 7.89 2.57 5.66
N MET A 77 7.73 2.37 4.35
CA MET A 77 7.12 1.18 3.75
C MET A 77 8.19 0.26 3.16
N ALA A 78 8.51 -0.83 3.85
CA ALA A 78 9.44 -1.85 3.37
C ALA A 78 8.67 -2.92 2.57
N VAL A 79 8.79 -2.89 1.26
CA VAL A 79 8.26 -3.94 0.37
C VAL A 79 9.33 -4.99 0.18
N VAL A 80 9.06 -6.23 0.59
CA VAL A 80 9.97 -7.38 0.53
C VAL A 80 9.35 -8.47 -0.34
N ARG A 81 10.04 -8.86 -1.40
CA ARG A 81 9.63 -9.91 -2.33
C ARG A 81 10.51 -11.15 -2.17
N THR A 82 9.91 -12.33 -2.09
CA THR A 82 10.64 -13.61 -2.04
C THR A 82 10.96 -14.10 -3.46
N GLY A 83 11.75 -13.32 -4.20
CA GLY A 83 12.14 -13.62 -5.58
C GLY A 83 11.77 -12.53 -6.57
N GLN A 84 11.21 -12.94 -7.72
CA GLN A 84 10.93 -12.07 -8.85
C GLN A 84 9.41 -11.80 -9.01
N ALA A 85 8.95 -11.37 -10.17
CA ALA A 85 7.54 -11.04 -10.40
C ALA A 85 6.62 -12.23 -10.04
N GLY A 86 5.48 -11.96 -9.40
CA GLY A 86 4.51 -12.96 -8.95
C GLY A 86 4.80 -13.59 -7.60
N SER A 87 6.07 -13.62 -7.16
CA SER A 87 6.43 -14.19 -5.86
C SER A 87 5.77 -13.43 -4.71
N GLN A 88 5.61 -14.11 -3.57
CA GLN A 88 5.04 -13.51 -2.37
C GLN A 88 5.69 -12.15 -2.07
N THR A 89 4.88 -11.14 -1.94
CA THR A 89 5.32 -9.76 -1.72
C THR A 89 4.64 -9.21 -0.48
N SER A 90 5.44 -9.00 0.54
CA SER A 90 5.02 -8.51 1.86
C SER A 90 5.30 -7.03 2.01
N LEU A 91 4.48 -6.34 2.83
CA LEU A 91 4.64 -4.95 3.19
C LEU A 91 4.83 -4.83 4.70
N PHE A 92 5.93 -4.22 5.11
CA PHE A 92 6.18 -3.88 6.51
C PHE A 92 6.14 -2.37 6.67
N SER A 93 5.18 -1.87 7.44
CA SER A 93 4.98 -0.45 7.67
C SER A 93 5.43 -0.09 9.07
N ARG A 94 6.51 0.71 9.21
CA ARG A 94 7.00 1.17 10.52
C ARG A 94 7.20 0.05 11.56
N GLY A 95 7.64 -1.12 11.13
CA GLY A 95 7.83 -2.29 12.00
C GLY A 95 6.63 -3.23 12.10
N ALA A 96 5.43 -2.78 11.78
CA ALA A 96 4.23 -3.62 11.73
C ALA A 96 4.32 -4.67 10.61
N GLN A 97 3.54 -5.75 10.71
CA GLN A 97 3.51 -6.86 9.76
C GLN A 97 2.62 -6.57 8.55
N SER A 98 2.61 -7.46 7.56
CA SER A 98 1.84 -7.29 6.32
C SER A 98 0.32 -7.33 6.54
N ASP A 99 -0.15 -8.13 7.47
CA ASP A 99 -1.55 -8.23 7.89
C ASP A 99 -2.02 -7.07 8.78
N HIS A 100 -1.09 -6.19 9.16
CA HIS A 100 -1.37 -4.95 9.89
C HIS A 100 -1.65 -3.74 9.00
N VAL A 101 -1.75 -3.91 7.68
CA VAL A 101 -2.03 -2.82 6.74
C VAL A 101 -3.33 -3.09 6.02
N THR A 102 -4.31 -2.20 6.18
CA THR A 102 -5.61 -2.30 5.52
C THR A 102 -5.52 -1.81 4.07
N PHE A 103 -5.92 -2.65 3.12
CA PHE A 103 -6.02 -2.28 1.71
C PHE A 103 -7.47 -1.98 1.34
N LEU A 104 -7.67 -0.88 0.60
CA LEU A 104 -8.99 -0.36 0.28
C LEU A 104 -9.10 -0.03 -1.21
N PHE A 105 -10.25 -0.31 -1.82
CA PHE A 105 -10.63 0.20 -3.13
C PHE A 105 -11.86 1.10 -2.98
N GLU A 106 -11.69 2.40 -3.19
CA GLU A 106 -12.74 3.41 -2.95
C GLU A 106 -13.39 3.29 -1.56
N GLY A 107 -12.57 3.03 -0.52
CA GLY A 107 -13.02 2.88 0.86
C GLY A 107 -13.59 1.50 1.24
N ARG A 108 -13.70 0.55 0.31
CA ARG A 108 -14.11 -0.85 0.57
C ARG A 108 -12.89 -1.69 0.84
N LYS A 109 -12.90 -2.45 1.92
CA LYS A 109 -11.78 -3.32 2.28
C LYS A 109 -11.57 -4.40 1.23
N LEU A 110 -10.32 -4.59 0.82
CA LEU A 110 -9.88 -5.76 0.08
C LEU A 110 -9.61 -6.88 1.09
N ASN A 111 -10.07 -8.07 0.78
CA ASN A 111 -9.85 -9.21 1.66
C ASN A 111 -8.38 -9.65 1.62
N GLY A 112 -7.77 -9.85 2.78
CA GLY A 112 -6.43 -10.44 2.93
C GLY A 112 -6.42 -11.97 2.82
N GLY A 113 -7.53 -12.59 2.48
CA GLY A 113 -7.65 -14.04 2.36
C GLY A 113 -7.48 -14.76 3.70
N PHE A 114 -7.02 -16.00 3.63
CA PHE A 114 -6.82 -16.85 4.81
C PHE A 114 -5.68 -16.37 5.73
N SER A 115 -4.70 -15.69 5.19
CA SER A 115 -3.53 -15.19 5.92
C SER A 115 -3.65 -13.74 6.40
N GLY A 116 -4.75 -13.06 6.10
CA GLY A 116 -4.92 -11.64 6.42
C GLY A 116 -4.02 -10.71 5.58
N THR A 117 -3.17 -11.25 4.71
CA THR A 117 -2.23 -10.47 3.90
C THR A 117 -2.67 -10.42 2.45
N TYR A 118 -2.77 -9.21 1.90
CA TYR A 118 -2.99 -9.05 0.46
C TYR A 118 -1.67 -9.27 -0.30
N ASN A 119 -1.67 -10.13 -1.34
CA ASN A 119 -0.48 -10.30 -2.17
C ASN A 119 -0.29 -9.11 -3.12
N LEU A 120 0.56 -8.18 -2.72
CA LEU A 120 0.80 -6.93 -3.43
C LEU A 120 1.38 -7.10 -4.83
N GLY A 121 2.06 -8.21 -5.09
CA GLY A 121 2.66 -8.50 -6.40
C GLY A 121 1.63 -8.76 -7.50
N GLN A 122 0.37 -9.00 -7.13
CA GLN A 122 -0.69 -9.39 -8.06
C GLN A 122 -1.67 -8.25 -8.39
N LEU A 123 -1.67 -7.17 -7.60
CA LEU A 123 -2.59 -6.05 -7.80
C LEU A 123 -2.05 -5.08 -8.85
N ALA A 124 -2.63 -5.12 -10.03
CA ALA A 124 -2.37 -4.14 -11.08
C ALA A 124 -3.09 -2.82 -10.80
N LEU A 125 -2.54 -1.72 -11.31
CA LEU A 125 -3.03 -0.35 -11.09
C LEU A 125 -3.85 0.20 -12.26
N ASN A 126 -4.35 -0.68 -13.16
CA ASN A 126 -5.24 -0.26 -14.23
C ASN A 126 -6.59 0.20 -13.69
N GLY A 127 -7.11 1.31 -14.21
CA GLY A 127 -8.32 1.97 -13.70
C GLY A 127 -8.14 2.71 -12.37
N VAL A 128 -6.93 2.72 -11.79
CA VAL A 128 -6.60 3.49 -10.57
C VAL A 128 -6.16 4.89 -10.94
N SER A 129 -6.78 5.91 -10.36
CA SER A 129 -6.47 7.33 -10.58
C SER A 129 -5.44 7.88 -9.60
N SER A 130 -5.37 7.35 -8.40
CA SER A 130 -4.34 7.66 -7.42
C SER A 130 -4.30 6.63 -6.29
N LEU A 131 -3.17 6.59 -5.59
CA LEU A 131 -3.02 5.89 -4.33
C LEU A 131 -2.93 6.90 -3.20
N GLU A 132 -3.64 6.65 -2.11
CA GLU A 132 -3.53 7.36 -0.86
C GLU A 132 -2.98 6.38 0.18
N VAL A 133 -1.96 6.79 0.93
CA VAL A 133 -1.29 5.94 1.92
C VAL A 133 -1.25 6.66 3.25
N LEU A 134 -1.88 6.08 4.26
CA LEU A 134 -1.83 6.52 5.66
C LEU A 134 -0.91 5.57 6.42
N ARG A 135 0.19 6.07 6.97
CA ARG A 135 1.16 5.30 7.77
C ARG A 135 0.87 5.42 9.26
N GLY A 136 1.22 4.38 10.01
CA GLY A 136 0.86 4.24 11.42
C GLY A 136 -0.61 3.95 11.61
N SER A 137 -1.10 3.94 12.85
CA SER A 137 -2.45 3.48 13.18
C SER A 137 -3.56 4.11 12.35
N SER A 138 -4.39 3.25 11.80
CA SER A 138 -5.63 3.59 11.07
C SER A 138 -6.85 2.84 11.62
N SER A 139 -6.73 2.21 12.80
CA SER A 139 -7.79 1.35 13.35
C SER A 139 -9.08 2.09 13.68
N VAL A 140 -9.01 3.35 14.07
CA VAL A 140 -10.22 4.16 14.30
C VAL A 140 -11.00 4.37 13.00
N GLN A 141 -10.29 4.60 11.90
CA GLN A 141 -10.89 4.85 10.60
C GLN A 141 -11.41 3.56 9.95
N TYR A 142 -10.60 2.50 9.97
CA TYR A 142 -10.81 1.31 9.13
C TYR A 142 -10.93 0.00 9.91
N GLY A 143 -10.87 0.05 11.25
CA GLY A 143 -11.06 -1.11 12.13
C GLY A 143 -9.81 -1.93 12.36
N ALA A 144 -10.02 -3.18 12.70
CA ALA A 144 -8.97 -4.18 12.88
C ALA A 144 -8.02 -4.24 11.67
N GLU A 145 -6.79 -4.72 11.88
CA GLU A 145 -5.73 -4.80 10.87
C GLU A 145 -5.10 -3.44 10.50
N GLY A 146 -5.54 -2.34 11.14
CA GLY A 146 -5.04 -0.99 10.88
C GLY A 146 -3.86 -0.55 11.75
N ILE A 147 -3.04 -1.45 12.30
CA ILE A 147 -1.88 -1.11 13.15
C ILE A 147 -0.79 -0.38 12.35
N GLY A 148 -0.45 -0.90 11.16
CA GLY A 148 0.59 -0.37 10.28
C GLY A 148 0.11 0.74 9.35
N GLY A 149 -1.20 0.92 9.21
CA GLY A 149 -1.78 1.94 8.35
C GLY A 149 -2.82 1.43 7.36
N ALA A 150 -3.09 2.27 6.35
CA ALA A 150 -4.01 1.94 5.27
C ALA A 150 -3.47 2.40 3.91
N VAL A 151 -3.82 1.66 2.87
CA VAL A 151 -3.55 1.99 1.47
C VAL A 151 -4.87 1.99 0.72
N MET A 152 -5.24 3.12 0.14
CA MET A 152 -6.48 3.27 -0.62
C MET A 152 -6.20 3.50 -2.10
N LEU A 153 -6.78 2.65 -2.93
CA LEU A 153 -6.79 2.80 -4.37
C LEU A 153 -8.03 3.63 -4.76
N ARG A 154 -7.78 4.73 -5.49
CA ARG A 154 -8.84 5.60 -6.02
C ARG A 154 -9.02 5.33 -7.51
N SER A 155 -10.25 5.35 -7.98
CA SER A 155 -10.60 5.04 -9.38
C SER A 155 -11.45 6.12 -10.06
N GLU A 156 -11.76 7.21 -9.37
CA GLU A 156 -12.61 8.28 -9.94
C GLU A 156 -11.94 8.89 -11.17
N SER A 157 -12.67 8.90 -12.28
CA SER A 157 -12.30 9.62 -13.51
C SER A 157 -13.35 10.66 -13.82
N LYS A 158 -12.89 11.87 -14.14
CA LYS A 158 -13.73 12.98 -14.59
C LYS A 158 -13.53 13.30 -16.07
N GLU A 159 -12.69 12.54 -16.75
CA GLU A 159 -12.29 12.76 -18.13
C GLU A 159 -12.70 11.58 -19.01
N ASN A 160 -13.20 11.90 -20.21
CA ASN A 160 -13.38 10.91 -21.25
C ASN A 160 -12.02 10.61 -21.87
N ARG A 161 -11.41 9.49 -21.50
CA ARG A 161 -10.07 9.12 -21.94
C ARG A 161 -9.93 7.61 -22.06
N LEU A 162 -9.43 7.16 -23.16
CA LEU A 162 -9.02 5.77 -23.39
C LEU A 162 -7.50 5.70 -23.49
N ASN A 163 -6.86 4.95 -22.58
CA ASN A 163 -5.44 4.66 -22.65
C ASN A 163 -5.24 3.17 -22.92
N TRP A 164 -4.35 2.87 -23.83
CA TRP A 164 -3.90 1.52 -24.11
C TRP A 164 -2.39 1.47 -24.08
N THR A 165 -1.83 0.62 -23.22
CA THR A 165 -0.39 0.46 -23.01
C THR A 165 0.03 -0.96 -23.39
N MET A 166 1.02 -1.09 -24.25
CA MET A 166 1.65 -2.36 -24.61
C MET A 166 3.14 -2.27 -24.34
N GLU A 167 3.70 -3.26 -23.65
CA GLU A 167 5.12 -3.33 -23.32
C GLU A 167 5.64 -4.75 -23.53
N GLY A 168 6.86 -4.86 -24.01
CA GLY A 168 7.62 -6.11 -24.05
C GLY A 168 9.02 -5.89 -23.47
N GLY A 169 9.64 -6.95 -22.97
CA GLY A 169 10.95 -6.79 -22.35
C GLY A 169 11.71 -8.08 -22.09
N SER A 170 12.73 -7.97 -21.27
CA SER A 170 13.56 -9.09 -20.80
C SER A 170 12.72 -10.23 -20.24
N ASN A 171 13.25 -11.45 -20.27
CA ASN A 171 12.62 -12.66 -19.73
C ASN A 171 11.24 -12.95 -20.37
N HIS A 172 11.09 -12.67 -21.67
CA HIS A 172 9.85 -12.78 -22.43
C HIS A 172 8.66 -12.05 -21.78
N SER A 173 8.94 -10.99 -21.01
CA SER A 173 7.89 -10.22 -20.36
C SER A 173 7.02 -9.50 -21.36
N ILE A 174 5.70 -9.59 -21.17
CA ILE A 174 4.68 -8.88 -21.94
C ILE A 174 3.69 -8.25 -20.96
N TYR A 175 3.39 -6.97 -21.17
CA TYR A 175 2.32 -6.27 -20.46
C TYR A 175 1.36 -5.64 -21.47
N ASN A 176 0.08 -5.75 -21.21
CA ASN A 176 -0.97 -5.12 -21.97
C ASN A 176 -2.03 -4.56 -21.00
N GLY A 177 -2.23 -3.26 -21.03
CA GLY A 177 -3.15 -2.57 -20.12
C GLY A 177 -4.07 -1.62 -20.86
N ILE A 178 -5.35 -1.62 -20.51
CA ILE A 178 -6.35 -0.70 -21.01
C ILE A 178 -7.01 0.01 -19.83
N ASP A 179 -7.13 1.33 -19.93
CA ASP A 179 -7.83 2.18 -18.98
C ASP A 179 -8.82 3.07 -19.74
N TYR A 180 -10.06 3.02 -19.35
CA TYR A 180 -11.11 3.88 -19.91
C TYR A 180 -11.83 4.63 -18.81
N GLY A 181 -11.77 5.95 -18.86
CA GLY A 181 -12.54 6.85 -18.04
C GLY A 181 -13.64 7.53 -18.85
N PHE A 182 -14.77 7.79 -18.24
CA PHE A 182 -15.86 8.54 -18.88
C PHE A 182 -16.66 9.36 -17.88
N SER A 183 -17.18 10.50 -18.39
CA SER A 183 -18.12 11.35 -17.67
C SER A 183 -19.10 11.95 -18.68
N ASP A 184 -20.36 11.50 -18.65
CA ASP A 184 -21.42 11.98 -19.54
C ASP A 184 -22.81 11.83 -18.92
N SER A 185 -23.63 12.88 -19.07
CA SER A 185 -25.08 12.86 -18.75
C SER A 185 -25.42 12.33 -17.36
N GLY A 186 -24.57 12.65 -16.36
CA GLY A 186 -24.74 12.23 -14.95
C GLY A 186 -24.22 10.82 -14.66
N TRP A 187 -23.62 10.15 -15.64
CA TRP A 187 -22.81 8.96 -15.47
C TRP A 187 -21.34 9.35 -15.38
N GLU A 188 -20.63 8.74 -14.48
CA GLU A 188 -19.18 8.84 -14.32
C GLU A 188 -18.63 7.44 -14.06
N GLY A 189 -17.45 7.14 -14.59
CA GLY A 189 -16.88 5.83 -14.32
C GLY A 189 -15.48 5.63 -14.89
N SER A 190 -14.88 4.53 -14.47
CA SER A 190 -13.62 4.02 -14.98
C SER A 190 -13.67 2.50 -15.15
N VAL A 191 -12.98 2.00 -16.13
CA VAL A 191 -12.72 0.57 -16.33
C VAL A 191 -11.25 0.40 -16.65
N GLY A 192 -10.58 -0.49 -15.92
CA GLY A 192 -9.20 -0.88 -16.16
C GLY A 192 -9.09 -2.39 -16.35
N THR A 193 -8.22 -2.82 -17.23
CA THR A 193 -7.87 -4.23 -17.37
C THR A 193 -6.40 -4.37 -17.74
N SER A 194 -5.76 -5.44 -17.28
CA SER A 194 -4.39 -5.76 -17.66
C SER A 194 -4.14 -7.26 -17.79
N LEU A 195 -3.14 -7.56 -18.61
CA LEU A 195 -2.52 -8.87 -18.76
C LEU A 195 -1.01 -8.68 -18.59
N TYR A 196 -0.41 -9.48 -17.75
CA TYR A 196 1.04 -9.50 -17.56
C TYR A 196 1.52 -10.96 -17.56
N ALA A 197 2.58 -11.24 -18.32
CA ALA A 197 3.23 -12.54 -18.35
C ALA A 197 4.74 -12.37 -18.39
N THR A 198 5.48 -13.26 -17.72
CA THR A 198 6.95 -13.29 -17.72
C THR A 198 7.47 -14.67 -17.34
N ASP A 199 8.57 -15.09 -17.98
CA ASP A 199 9.30 -16.31 -17.57
C ASP A 199 10.16 -16.09 -16.31
N ASN A 200 10.43 -14.81 -15.95
CA ASN A 200 11.42 -14.43 -14.95
C ASN A 200 12.85 -14.97 -15.30
N GLU A 201 13.86 -14.71 -14.46
CA GLU A 201 15.23 -15.17 -14.70
C GLU A 201 15.53 -16.52 -14.03
N GLN A 202 14.83 -16.81 -12.92
CA GLN A 202 15.06 -18.04 -12.17
C GLN A 202 14.33 -19.21 -12.85
N PRO A 203 14.88 -20.44 -12.80
CA PRO A 203 14.19 -21.60 -13.34
C PRO A 203 12.87 -21.82 -12.59
N HIS A 204 11.84 -22.32 -13.30
CA HIS A 204 10.52 -22.63 -12.72
C HIS A 204 9.90 -21.45 -11.94
N SER A 205 9.95 -20.24 -12.52
CA SER A 205 9.46 -19.02 -11.87
C SER A 205 8.52 -18.19 -12.76
N GLN A 206 7.85 -18.85 -13.70
CA GLN A 206 6.88 -18.19 -14.59
C GLN A 206 5.77 -17.53 -13.78
N PHE A 207 5.30 -16.40 -14.30
CA PHE A 207 4.21 -15.66 -13.72
C PHE A 207 3.28 -15.11 -14.78
N ASP A 208 2.00 -15.41 -14.62
CA ASP A 208 0.89 -14.87 -15.40
C ASP A 208 -0.09 -14.17 -14.48
N ASN A 209 -0.56 -12.98 -14.88
CA ASN A 209 -1.53 -12.20 -14.11
C ASN A 209 -2.54 -11.53 -15.05
N GLN A 210 -3.79 -11.59 -14.66
CA GLN A 210 -4.90 -10.88 -15.31
C GLN A 210 -5.63 -10.09 -14.24
N SER A 211 -6.00 -8.84 -14.54
CA SER A 211 -6.78 -8.03 -13.63
C SER A 211 -7.85 -7.20 -14.33
N VAL A 212 -8.88 -6.90 -13.60
CA VAL A 212 -9.95 -5.99 -13.99
C VAL A 212 -10.35 -5.13 -12.80
N SER A 213 -10.58 -3.85 -13.06
CA SER A 213 -11.19 -2.94 -12.11
C SER A 213 -12.28 -2.13 -12.80
N PHE A 214 -13.32 -1.78 -12.10
CA PHE A 214 -14.32 -0.84 -12.58
C PHE A 214 -14.93 -0.04 -11.44
N HIS A 215 -15.31 1.18 -11.76
CA HIS A 215 -16.14 2.02 -10.91
C HIS A 215 -17.15 2.72 -11.80
N LEU A 216 -18.42 2.47 -11.57
CA LEU A 216 -19.52 3.06 -12.29
C LEU A 216 -20.41 3.81 -11.32
N SER A 217 -20.67 5.07 -11.56
CA SER A 217 -21.55 5.86 -10.72
C SER A 217 -22.54 6.68 -11.53
N ARG A 218 -23.71 6.95 -10.95
CA ARG A 218 -24.76 7.77 -11.53
C ARG A 218 -25.37 8.71 -10.51
N ARG A 219 -25.43 9.97 -10.86
CA ARG A 219 -26.25 10.95 -10.15
C ARG A 219 -27.69 10.82 -10.63
N VAL A 220 -28.55 10.20 -9.80
CA VAL A 220 -29.95 9.92 -10.12
C VAL A 220 -30.81 11.17 -9.92
N THR A 221 -30.53 11.95 -8.85
CA THR A 221 -31.10 13.26 -8.57
C THR A 221 -29.96 14.19 -8.11
N GLU A 222 -30.28 15.47 -7.85
CA GLU A 222 -29.29 16.41 -7.32
C GLU A 222 -28.64 15.92 -6.02
N ASN A 223 -29.39 15.16 -5.21
CA ASN A 223 -28.99 14.71 -3.89
C ASN A 223 -28.66 13.21 -3.80
N LEU A 224 -28.95 12.43 -4.85
CA LEU A 224 -28.80 10.97 -4.83
C LEU A 224 -27.81 10.49 -5.89
N LYS A 225 -26.72 9.86 -5.42
CA LYS A 225 -25.75 9.14 -6.25
C LYS A 225 -25.81 7.64 -5.92
N ILE A 226 -25.81 6.79 -6.93
CA ILE A 226 -25.60 5.36 -6.81
C ILE A 226 -24.24 5.03 -7.41
N ASP A 227 -23.54 4.07 -6.85
CA ASP A 227 -22.28 3.57 -7.37
C ASP A 227 -22.24 2.04 -7.37
N PHE A 228 -21.46 1.49 -8.29
CA PHE A 228 -21.15 0.08 -8.38
C PHE A 228 -19.69 -0.05 -8.75
N LEU A 229 -18.93 -0.74 -7.92
CA LEU A 229 -17.51 -0.94 -8.15
C LEU A 229 -17.12 -2.41 -8.03
N GLY A 230 -16.01 -2.74 -8.64
CA GLY A 230 -15.40 -4.05 -8.54
C GLY A 230 -13.93 -4.04 -8.91
N LEU A 231 -13.24 -4.99 -8.34
CA LEU A 231 -11.84 -5.28 -8.57
C LEU A 231 -11.68 -6.79 -8.60
N GLY A 232 -10.93 -7.31 -9.56
CA GLY A 232 -10.63 -8.74 -9.63
C GLY A 232 -9.25 -8.98 -10.22
N ALA A 233 -8.58 -10.03 -9.73
CA ALA A 233 -7.32 -10.51 -10.26
C ALA A 233 -7.28 -12.04 -10.25
N SER A 234 -6.66 -12.61 -11.27
CA SER A 234 -6.32 -14.02 -11.34
C SER A 234 -4.86 -14.14 -11.72
N SER A 235 -4.11 -14.97 -11.01
CA SER A 235 -2.69 -15.17 -11.26
C SER A 235 -2.25 -16.60 -11.05
N GLU A 236 -1.30 -17.02 -11.87
CA GLU A 236 -0.53 -18.25 -11.70
C GLU A 236 0.94 -17.91 -11.53
N VAL A 237 1.58 -18.42 -10.49
CA VAL A 237 3.01 -18.26 -10.25
C VAL A 237 3.64 -19.61 -9.94
N ASN A 238 4.70 -19.93 -10.69
CA ASN A 238 5.59 -21.04 -10.37
C ASN A 238 6.76 -20.51 -9.54
N TYR A 239 7.28 -21.31 -8.62
CA TYR A 239 8.42 -20.90 -7.80
C TYR A 239 9.38 -22.05 -7.53
N PRO A 240 10.70 -21.78 -7.68
CA PRO A 240 11.74 -22.82 -7.55
C PRO A 240 12.09 -23.15 -6.10
N GLY A 241 11.53 -22.42 -5.13
CA GLY A 241 11.91 -22.49 -3.72
C GLY A 241 13.14 -21.63 -3.39
N ASN A 242 13.63 -21.76 -2.16
CA ASN A 242 14.83 -21.05 -1.70
C ASN A 242 16.10 -21.68 -2.29
N ARG A 243 17.00 -20.88 -2.88
CA ARG A 243 18.22 -21.38 -3.55
C ARG A 243 19.26 -22.01 -2.61
N LYS A 244 19.17 -21.76 -1.30
CA LYS A 244 20.00 -22.40 -0.28
C LYS A 244 19.49 -23.79 0.11
N SER A 245 18.27 -24.14 -0.32
CA SER A 245 17.71 -25.47 -0.12
C SER A 245 18.49 -26.51 -0.95
N PRO A 246 18.79 -27.70 -0.39
CA PRO A 246 19.45 -28.77 -1.15
C PRO A 246 18.62 -29.30 -2.33
N THR A 247 17.32 -29.00 -2.36
CA THR A 247 16.40 -29.43 -3.43
C THR A 247 16.20 -28.38 -4.53
N TYR A 248 16.84 -27.22 -4.42
CA TYR A 248 16.72 -26.15 -5.42
C TYR A 248 17.40 -26.52 -6.76
N PRO A 249 16.80 -26.19 -7.92
CA PRO A 249 15.43 -25.66 -8.09
C PRO A 249 14.39 -26.80 -8.01
N VAL A 250 13.26 -26.54 -7.40
CA VAL A 250 12.15 -27.49 -7.32
C VAL A 250 11.20 -27.25 -8.48
N ASP A 251 10.88 -28.30 -9.21
CA ASP A 251 9.89 -28.27 -10.29
C ASP A 251 8.48 -28.61 -9.79
N GLY A 252 7.46 -28.02 -10.41
CA GLY A 252 6.05 -28.30 -10.15
C GLY A 252 5.50 -27.72 -8.84
N GLN A 253 6.19 -26.74 -8.26
CA GLN A 253 5.63 -25.89 -7.21
C GLN A 253 4.94 -24.69 -7.85
N TYR A 254 3.69 -24.42 -7.45
CA TYR A 254 2.93 -23.31 -7.98
C TYR A 254 1.89 -22.79 -6.98
N GLN A 255 1.42 -21.56 -7.22
CA GLN A 255 0.23 -20.99 -6.62
C GLN A 255 -0.67 -20.43 -7.72
N GLU A 256 -1.96 -20.75 -7.62
CA GLU A 256 -3.04 -20.10 -8.36
C GLU A 256 -3.82 -19.27 -7.36
N ILE A 257 -4.03 -17.98 -7.65
CA ILE A 257 -4.76 -17.07 -6.77
C ILE A 257 -5.79 -16.34 -7.61
N GLU A 258 -7.03 -16.40 -7.16
CA GLU A 258 -8.15 -15.67 -7.73
C GLU A 258 -8.83 -14.87 -6.62
N GLY A 259 -8.85 -13.55 -6.76
CA GLY A 259 -9.49 -12.66 -5.81
C GLY A 259 -10.39 -11.66 -6.50
N TYR A 260 -11.54 -11.35 -5.90
CA TYR A 260 -12.42 -10.29 -6.38
C TYR A 260 -13.22 -9.62 -5.29
N LEU A 261 -13.56 -8.37 -5.54
CA LEU A 261 -14.46 -7.53 -4.76
C LEU A 261 -15.56 -6.99 -5.66
N VAL A 262 -16.80 -7.01 -5.21
CA VAL A 262 -17.92 -6.28 -5.83
C VAL A 262 -18.70 -5.52 -4.77
N SER A 263 -19.06 -4.27 -5.06
CA SER A 263 -19.72 -3.42 -4.09
C SER A 263 -20.70 -2.43 -4.72
N PRO A 264 -22.02 -2.62 -4.59
CA PRO A 264 -23.00 -1.59 -4.79
C PRO A 264 -23.01 -0.58 -3.63
N GLY A 265 -23.23 0.70 -3.94
CA GLY A 265 -23.27 1.77 -2.98
C GLY A 265 -24.33 2.82 -3.33
N ILE A 266 -24.70 3.58 -2.31
CA ILE A 266 -25.63 4.69 -2.41
C ILE A 266 -25.11 5.84 -1.55
N THR A 267 -25.18 7.05 -2.09
CA THR A 267 -24.83 8.28 -1.36
C THR A 267 -25.96 9.27 -1.49
N LEU A 268 -26.39 9.81 -0.35
CA LEU A 268 -27.43 10.81 -0.23
C LEU A 268 -26.84 12.08 0.39
N ASP A 269 -27.00 13.22 -0.31
CA ASP A 269 -26.67 14.55 0.20
C ASP A 269 -27.94 15.18 0.83
N MET A 270 -27.85 15.58 2.08
CA MET A 270 -28.95 16.09 2.88
C MET A 270 -28.65 17.51 3.40
N GLY A 271 -28.19 18.41 2.52
CA GLY A 271 -28.03 19.82 2.89
C GLY A 271 -26.91 20.09 3.89
N GLY A 272 -25.70 19.63 3.55
CA GLY A 272 -24.49 19.76 4.38
C GLY A 272 -24.12 18.49 5.14
N TRP A 273 -24.99 17.47 5.11
CA TRP A 273 -24.71 16.13 5.58
C TRP A 273 -24.74 15.15 4.40
N LYS A 274 -23.73 14.28 4.34
CA LYS A 274 -23.60 13.22 3.36
C LYS A 274 -23.76 11.87 4.07
N THR A 275 -24.74 11.08 3.64
CA THR A 275 -24.94 9.70 4.11
C THR A 275 -24.56 8.76 2.99
N SER A 276 -23.69 7.82 3.25
CA SER A 276 -23.33 6.74 2.32
C SER A 276 -23.57 5.38 2.96
N ALA A 277 -24.09 4.46 2.15
CA ALA A 277 -24.24 3.06 2.53
C ALA A 277 -23.76 2.20 1.38
N PHE A 278 -23.04 1.13 1.70
CA PHE A 278 -22.64 0.14 0.71
C PHE A 278 -22.65 -1.27 1.29
N TYR A 279 -22.86 -2.21 0.40
CA TYR A 279 -22.62 -3.63 0.64
C TYR A 279 -21.35 -4.02 -0.12
N SER A 280 -20.52 -4.87 0.45
CA SER A 280 -19.36 -5.43 -0.23
C SER A 280 -19.34 -6.94 -0.08
N TYR A 281 -19.05 -7.62 -1.17
CA TYR A 281 -18.70 -9.03 -1.20
C TYR A 281 -17.31 -9.18 -1.79
N SER A 282 -16.43 -9.86 -1.07
CA SER A 282 -15.11 -10.24 -1.56
C SER A 282 -14.85 -11.72 -1.35
N GLU A 283 -14.11 -12.30 -2.26
CA GLU A 283 -13.68 -13.70 -2.22
C GLU A 283 -12.22 -13.77 -2.67
N ASP A 284 -11.44 -14.58 -1.98
CA ASP A 284 -10.06 -14.88 -2.26
C ASP A 284 -9.85 -16.40 -2.23
N ASN A 285 -9.50 -16.97 -3.37
CA ASN A 285 -9.25 -18.39 -3.58
C ASN A 285 -7.76 -18.60 -3.86
N LEU A 286 -7.09 -19.42 -3.08
CA LEU A 286 -5.71 -19.80 -3.26
C LEU A 286 -5.58 -21.31 -3.37
N ILE A 287 -4.99 -21.79 -4.46
CA ILE A 287 -4.53 -23.17 -4.62
C ILE A 287 -3.01 -23.15 -4.57
N GLY A 288 -2.42 -23.84 -3.59
CA GLY A 288 -0.98 -23.92 -3.42
C GLY A 288 -0.51 -25.37 -3.49
N LYS A 289 0.54 -25.60 -4.28
CA LYS A 289 1.24 -26.88 -4.32
C LYS A 289 2.73 -26.64 -4.11
N ASP A 290 3.24 -27.22 -3.07
CA ASP A 290 4.68 -27.29 -2.79
C ASP A 290 5.14 -28.72 -2.57
N SER A 291 6.37 -28.91 -2.08
CA SER A 291 6.94 -30.24 -1.82
C SER A 291 6.24 -30.99 -0.66
N PHE A 292 5.48 -30.30 0.16
CA PHE A 292 4.91 -30.83 1.41
C PHE A 292 3.39 -30.83 1.40
N SER A 293 2.77 -29.96 0.59
CA SER A 293 1.32 -29.71 0.61
C SER A 293 0.74 -29.53 -0.77
N ASN A 294 -0.55 -29.84 -0.91
CA ASN A 294 -1.38 -29.46 -2.05
C ASN A 294 -2.73 -29.06 -1.48
N THR A 295 -2.92 -27.78 -1.26
CA THR A 295 -4.04 -27.23 -0.51
C THR A 295 -4.81 -26.20 -1.30
N ALA A 296 -6.12 -26.15 -1.08
CA ALA A 296 -6.99 -25.08 -1.53
C ALA A 296 -7.53 -24.33 -0.29
N TYR A 297 -7.48 -23.02 -0.37
CA TYR A 297 -8.05 -22.09 0.60
C TYR A 297 -9.11 -21.24 -0.09
N ASP A 298 -10.19 -20.96 0.62
CA ASP A 298 -11.27 -20.07 0.20
C ASP A 298 -11.60 -19.16 1.37
N ALA A 299 -11.53 -17.86 1.16
CA ALA A 299 -11.89 -16.86 2.14
C ALA A 299 -12.92 -15.91 1.55
N LYS A 300 -14.04 -15.72 2.25
CA LYS A 300 -15.15 -14.85 1.81
C LYS A 300 -15.47 -13.84 2.87
N THR A 301 -15.67 -12.59 2.46
CA THR A 301 -16.13 -11.51 3.33
C THR A 301 -17.39 -10.90 2.75
N ASN A 302 -18.39 -10.74 3.60
CA ASN A 302 -19.59 -9.95 3.34
C ASN A 302 -19.63 -8.80 4.33
N SER A 303 -19.74 -7.56 3.87
CA SER A 303 -19.86 -6.42 4.75
C SER A 303 -20.94 -5.44 4.31
N VAL A 304 -21.52 -4.75 5.30
CA VAL A 304 -22.42 -3.61 5.11
C VAL A 304 -21.88 -2.47 5.95
N GLU A 305 -21.67 -1.32 5.34
CA GLU A 305 -21.26 -0.12 6.06
C GLU A 305 -22.26 1.02 5.81
N LEU A 306 -22.56 1.77 6.87
CA LEU A 306 -23.29 3.03 6.85
C LEU A 306 -22.39 4.11 7.42
N GLN A 307 -22.22 5.20 6.68
CA GLN A 307 -21.45 6.36 7.12
C GLN A 307 -22.27 7.64 6.97
N LEU A 308 -22.16 8.52 7.96
CA LEU A 308 -22.68 9.88 7.96
C LEU A 308 -21.50 10.84 8.14
N SER A 309 -21.39 11.87 7.30
CA SER A 309 -20.35 12.90 7.42
C SER A 309 -20.92 14.29 7.12
N GLY A 310 -20.43 15.30 7.83
CA GLY A 310 -20.87 16.68 7.63
C GLY A 310 -20.48 17.63 8.75
N ALA A 311 -20.88 18.91 8.60
CA ALA A 311 -20.67 19.93 9.61
C ALA A 311 -21.80 19.87 10.65
N ALA A 312 -21.46 19.57 11.90
CA ALA A 312 -22.42 19.61 13.02
C ALA A 312 -22.74 21.05 13.42
N THR A 313 -21.74 21.91 13.40
CA THR A 313 -21.85 23.36 13.58
C THR A 313 -20.69 24.02 12.80
N GLU A 314 -20.67 25.35 12.75
CA GLU A 314 -19.48 26.05 12.26
C GLU A 314 -18.24 25.65 13.09
N GLY A 315 -17.18 25.21 12.40
CA GLY A 315 -15.94 24.75 13.02
C GLY A 315 -15.95 23.33 13.61
N ILE A 316 -17.04 22.55 13.46
CA ILE A 316 -17.09 21.15 13.90
C ILE A 316 -17.51 20.25 12.74
N GLN A 317 -16.60 19.43 12.24
CA GLN A 317 -16.86 18.38 11.27
C GLN A 317 -16.98 17.03 11.97
N VAL A 318 -17.92 16.21 11.55
CA VAL A 318 -18.16 14.88 12.13
C VAL A 318 -18.26 13.84 11.02
N THR A 319 -17.57 12.72 11.20
CA THR A 319 -17.80 11.48 10.47
C THR A 319 -18.14 10.38 11.47
N ALA A 320 -19.25 9.71 11.29
CA ALA A 320 -19.66 8.58 12.14
C ALA A 320 -20.18 7.44 11.26
N GLY A 321 -20.02 6.22 11.71
CA GLY A 321 -20.52 5.08 10.96
C GLY A 321 -20.68 3.83 11.78
N ALA A 322 -21.30 2.83 11.15
CA ALA A 322 -21.48 1.49 11.66
C ALA A 322 -21.20 0.48 10.54
N GLU A 323 -20.57 -0.62 10.88
CA GLU A 323 -20.20 -1.70 9.98
C GLU A 323 -20.64 -3.04 10.58
N TYR A 324 -21.13 -3.92 9.73
CA TYR A 324 -21.29 -5.35 10.03
C TYR A 324 -20.50 -6.13 8.99
N GLN A 325 -19.69 -7.07 9.44
CA GLN A 325 -18.89 -7.95 8.59
C GLN A 325 -19.07 -9.40 9.00
N ARG A 326 -19.11 -10.27 8.02
CA ARG A 326 -19.09 -11.74 8.18
C ARG A 326 -18.03 -12.32 7.29
N ASP A 327 -17.10 -13.04 7.91
CA ASP A 327 -16.03 -13.77 7.25
C ASP A 327 -16.32 -15.27 7.29
N SER A 328 -15.86 -15.98 6.28
CA SER A 328 -15.86 -17.43 6.24
C SER A 328 -14.57 -17.94 5.61
N PHE A 329 -14.01 -18.99 6.24
CA PHE A 329 -12.72 -19.56 5.87
C PHE A 329 -12.89 -21.06 5.65
N PHE A 330 -12.38 -21.53 4.52
CA PHE A 330 -12.41 -22.94 4.17
C PHE A 330 -11.01 -23.37 3.70
N LYS A 331 -10.55 -24.54 4.19
CA LYS A 331 -9.29 -25.15 3.75
C LYS A 331 -9.51 -26.62 3.46
N LYS A 332 -8.95 -27.08 2.37
CA LYS A 332 -9.06 -28.46 1.91
C LYS A 332 -7.69 -28.96 1.41
N ASP A 333 -7.34 -30.16 1.81
CA ASP A 333 -6.25 -30.92 1.19
C ASP A 333 -6.73 -31.53 -0.13
N ASN A 334 -6.10 -31.15 -1.25
CA ASN A 334 -6.47 -31.58 -2.59
C ASN A 334 -6.06 -33.04 -2.90
N ALA A 335 -5.06 -33.59 -2.18
CA ALA A 335 -4.61 -34.96 -2.38
C ALA A 335 -5.56 -35.97 -1.73
N THR A 336 -6.06 -35.67 -0.54
CA THR A 336 -6.93 -36.54 0.26
C THR A 336 -8.40 -36.16 0.17
N ASN A 337 -8.74 -34.96 -0.31
CA ASN A 337 -10.06 -34.32 -0.24
C ASN A 337 -10.56 -34.10 1.20
N ALA A 338 -9.70 -34.17 2.21
CA ALA A 338 -10.05 -33.85 3.57
C ALA A 338 -10.33 -32.34 3.73
N VAL A 339 -11.40 -32.00 4.45
CA VAL A 339 -11.68 -30.61 4.87
C VAL A 339 -11.01 -30.41 6.22
N ASP A 340 -10.01 -29.54 6.24
CA ASP A 340 -9.24 -29.25 7.44
C ASP A 340 -9.87 -28.12 8.27
N ILE A 341 -10.43 -27.11 7.58
CA ILE A 341 -11.00 -25.91 8.21
C ILE A 341 -12.32 -25.57 7.53
N ASN A 342 -13.32 -25.25 8.35
CA ASN A 342 -14.59 -24.66 7.91
C ASN A 342 -15.10 -23.79 9.06
N GLN A 343 -14.68 -22.52 9.08
CA GLN A 343 -14.91 -21.58 10.17
C GLN A 343 -15.51 -20.28 9.63
N GLY A 344 -16.19 -19.56 10.50
CA GLY A 344 -16.72 -18.23 10.18
C GLY A 344 -16.66 -17.33 11.41
N ALA A 345 -16.51 -16.04 11.19
CA ALA A 345 -16.48 -15.01 12.22
C ALA A 345 -17.41 -13.85 11.83
N ASP A 346 -18.07 -13.28 12.81
CA ASP A 346 -18.89 -12.07 12.65
C ASP A 346 -18.29 -10.92 13.44
N SER A 347 -18.31 -9.70 12.89
CA SER A 347 -17.95 -8.48 13.60
C SER A 347 -18.98 -7.37 13.41
N GLN A 348 -19.12 -6.55 14.44
CA GLN A 348 -19.97 -5.35 14.44
C GLN A 348 -19.16 -4.18 14.97
N SER A 349 -19.21 -3.06 14.28
CA SER A 349 -18.39 -1.92 14.63
C SER A 349 -19.17 -0.63 14.59
N VAL A 350 -18.80 0.30 15.46
CA VAL A 350 -19.27 1.69 15.42
C VAL A 350 -18.08 2.61 15.60
N PHE A 351 -18.05 3.72 14.85
CA PHE A 351 -16.96 4.68 14.94
C PHE A 351 -17.46 6.13 14.83
N VAL A 352 -16.66 7.03 15.37
CA VAL A 352 -16.86 8.48 15.24
C VAL A 352 -15.50 9.17 15.15
N LEU A 353 -15.41 10.13 14.25
CA LEU A 353 -14.31 11.09 14.10
C LEU A 353 -14.91 12.48 14.17
N SER A 354 -14.33 13.36 14.98
CA SER A 354 -14.80 14.74 15.11
C SER A 354 -13.60 15.70 15.03
N THR A 355 -13.62 16.59 14.04
CA THR A 355 -12.59 17.62 13.84
C THR A 355 -13.13 18.96 14.32
N PHE A 356 -12.41 19.59 15.24
CA PHE A 356 -12.71 20.88 15.83
C PHE A 356 -11.72 21.92 15.27
N SER A 357 -12.24 22.92 14.57
CA SER A 357 -11.46 24.09 14.20
C SER A 357 -11.36 25.03 15.39
N LEU A 358 -10.15 25.26 15.85
CA LEU A 358 -9.84 26.10 17.01
C LEU A 358 -9.24 27.43 16.56
N PRO A 359 -9.19 28.46 17.43
CA PRO A 359 -8.52 29.73 17.10
C PRO A 359 -7.04 29.54 16.71
N GLU A 360 -6.49 30.56 16.05
CA GLU A 360 -5.07 30.62 15.65
C GLU A 360 -4.63 29.47 14.73
N ASN A 361 -5.44 29.15 13.72
CA ASN A 361 -5.17 28.08 12.76
C ASN A 361 -4.77 26.76 13.43
N THR A 362 -5.56 26.37 14.40
CA THR A 362 -5.37 25.13 15.16
C THR A 362 -6.51 24.19 14.88
N SER A 363 -6.26 22.91 14.74
CA SER A 363 -7.31 21.88 14.68
C SER A 363 -7.04 20.74 15.66
N LEU A 364 -8.14 20.11 16.12
CA LEU A 364 -8.09 18.91 16.94
C LEU A 364 -9.10 17.90 16.38
N THR A 365 -8.60 16.74 15.93
CA THR A 365 -9.46 15.63 15.53
C THR A 365 -9.42 14.55 16.60
N LEU A 366 -10.58 14.20 17.14
CA LEU A 366 -10.76 13.10 18.09
C LEU A 366 -11.50 11.97 17.41
N GLY A 367 -11.03 10.75 17.62
CA GLY A 367 -11.63 9.55 17.06
C GLY A 367 -11.82 8.47 18.11
N ALA A 368 -12.90 7.72 18.00
CA ALA A 368 -13.15 6.51 18.77
C ALA A 368 -13.86 5.47 17.90
N ARG A 369 -13.50 4.20 18.09
CA ARG A 369 -14.14 3.06 17.46
C ARG A 369 -14.28 1.93 18.48
N ASN A 370 -15.40 1.21 18.41
CA ASN A 370 -15.62 -0.03 19.12
C ASN A 370 -15.95 -1.12 18.12
N ASP A 371 -15.20 -2.21 18.17
CA ASP A 371 -15.40 -3.42 17.37
C ASP A 371 -15.78 -4.55 18.32
N ASN A 372 -16.82 -5.32 17.98
CA ASN A 372 -17.28 -6.48 18.72
C ASN A 372 -17.24 -7.71 17.82
N PHE A 373 -16.37 -8.65 18.13
CA PHE A 373 -16.14 -9.89 17.39
C PHE A 373 -16.81 -11.07 18.07
N SER A 374 -17.34 -12.01 17.26
CA SER A 374 -17.95 -13.24 17.78
C SER A 374 -16.97 -14.08 18.62
N ASP A 375 -15.67 -14.05 18.25
CA ASP A 375 -14.67 -14.98 18.77
C ASP A 375 -13.75 -14.35 19.82
N TYR A 376 -13.49 -13.02 19.74
CA TYR A 376 -12.52 -12.33 20.60
C TYR A 376 -13.14 -11.30 21.55
N GLY A 377 -14.47 -11.11 21.49
CA GLY A 377 -15.15 -10.09 22.29
C GLY A 377 -14.97 -8.69 21.74
N SER A 378 -14.89 -7.68 22.61
CA SER A 378 -14.93 -6.28 22.22
C SER A 378 -13.58 -5.60 22.37
N ALA A 379 -13.18 -4.82 21.36
CA ALA A 379 -12.03 -3.93 21.36
C ALA A 379 -12.47 -2.47 21.17
N THR A 380 -11.84 -1.55 21.90
CA THR A 380 -12.06 -0.11 21.71
C THR A 380 -10.75 0.55 21.37
N THR A 381 -10.73 1.29 20.27
CA THR A 381 -9.58 2.08 19.81
C THR A 381 -9.91 3.56 19.82
N GLY A 382 -8.89 4.40 20.02
CA GLY A 382 -9.03 5.84 20.06
C GLY A 382 -7.89 6.55 19.36
N SER A 383 -8.14 7.79 18.94
CA SER A 383 -7.10 8.66 18.37
C SER A 383 -7.33 10.13 18.73
N ALA A 384 -6.24 10.88 18.84
CA ALA A 384 -6.25 12.32 18.95
C ALA A 384 -5.16 12.88 18.02
N LEU A 385 -5.56 13.70 17.06
CA LEU A 385 -4.70 14.37 16.09
C LEU A 385 -4.81 15.89 16.33
N PHE A 386 -3.68 16.52 16.64
CA PHE A 386 -3.57 17.95 16.84
C PHE A 386 -2.69 18.57 15.77
N GLU A 387 -3.16 19.65 15.16
CA GLU A 387 -2.48 20.38 14.10
C GLU A 387 -2.47 21.87 14.43
N LYS A 388 -1.34 22.51 14.18
CA LYS A 388 -1.19 23.95 14.40
C LYS A 388 -0.26 24.57 13.37
N ASP A 389 -0.73 25.60 12.68
CA ASP A 389 0.14 26.46 11.88
C ASP A 389 1.00 27.31 12.82
N LEU A 390 2.30 27.09 12.76
CA LEU A 390 3.30 27.87 13.53
C LEU A 390 3.65 29.17 12.83
N SER A 391 3.61 29.16 11.50
CA SER A 391 3.79 30.31 10.63
C SER A 391 3.24 29.97 9.23
N GLU A 392 3.21 30.94 8.35
CA GLU A 392 2.90 30.69 6.94
C GLU A 392 3.85 29.64 6.36
N GLY A 393 3.30 28.55 5.85
CA GLY A 393 4.04 27.43 5.27
C GLY A 393 4.75 26.51 6.29
N LEU A 394 4.47 26.60 7.59
CA LEU A 394 5.00 25.65 8.60
C LEU A 394 3.89 25.18 9.55
N CYS A 395 3.54 23.91 9.48
CA CYS A 395 2.56 23.28 10.36
C CYS A 395 3.21 22.22 11.24
N LEU A 396 2.88 22.21 12.52
CA LEU A 396 3.16 21.16 13.50
C LEU A 396 1.97 20.21 13.58
N VAL A 397 2.24 18.91 13.52
CA VAL A 397 1.22 17.86 13.65
C VAL A 397 1.67 16.87 14.71
N THR A 398 0.75 16.50 15.63
CA THR A 398 0.99 15.44 16.61
C THR A 398 -0.19 14.49 16.67
N ARG A 399 0.07 13.19 16.83
CA ARG A 399 -0.97 12.17 16.96
C ARG A 399 -0.65 11.18 18.09
N TYR A 400 -1.67 10.83 18.85
CA TYR A 400 -1.70 9.61 19.66
C TYR A 400 -2.80 8.70 19.14
N SER A 401 -2.57 7.41 19.09
CA SER A 401 -3.56 6.44 18.63
C SER A 401 -3.34 5.06 19.22
N THR A 402 -4.43 4.35 19.46
CA THR A 402 -4.42 2.94 19.83
C THR A 402 -4.92 2.10 18.68
N SER A 403 -4.45 0.87 18.56
CA SER A 403 -4.79 -0.07 17.48
C SER A 403 -4.97 -1.47 18.01
N PHE A 404 -5.60 -2.29 17.18
CA PHE A 404 -5.94 -3.67 17.49
C PHE A 404 -5.96 -4.50 16.21
N SER A 405 -5.48 -5.77 16.29
CA SER A 405 -5.61 -6.76 15.21
C SER A 405 -5.95 -8.13 15.81
N PRO A 406 -7.06 -8.77 15.39
CA PRO A 406 -7.32 -10.15 15.78
C PRO A 406 -6.37 -11.11 15.05
N PRO A 407 -6.07 -12.29 15.62
CA PRO A 407 -5.33 -13.34 14.92
C PRO A 407 -6.02 -13.71 13.60
N GLN A 408 -5.24 -13.92 12.56
CA GLN A 408 -5.77 -14.33 11.26
C GLN A 408 -6.13 -15.83 11.25
N ALA A 409 -6.95 -16.25 10.28
CA ALA A 409 -7.37 -17.64 10.17
C ALA A 409 -6.17 -18.61 10.03
N ASN A 410 -5.10 -18.18 9.36
CA ASN A 410 -3.86 -18.97 9.27
C ASN A 410 -3.14 -19.10 10.62
N ASP A 411 -3.16 -18.05 11.45
CA ASP A 411 -2.52 -18.07 12.77
C ASP A 411 -3.23 -19.01 13.74
N LEU A 412 -4.54 -19.12 13.60
CA LEU A 412 -5.37 -19.98 14.45
C LEU A 412 -5.43 -21.41 13.95
N TYR A 413 -5.61 -21.62 12.65
CA TYR A 413 -6.01 -22.89 12.05
C TYR A 413 -5.05 -23.39 10.97
N GLY A 414 -3.98 -22.65 10.66
CA GLY A 414 -2.93 -23.08 9.75
C GLY A 414 -2.21 -24.35 10.21
N MET A 415 -1.28 -24.86 9.41
CA MET A 415 -0.49 -26.07 9.75
C MET A 415 0.26 -25.92 11.10
N TRP A 416 0.66 -24.70 11.44
CA TRP A 416 1.38 -24.32 12.66
C TRP A 416 0.56 -23.37 13.53
N GLY A 417 -0.76 -23.34 13.31
CA GLY A 417 -1.67 -22.44 14.00
C GLY A 417 -1.84 -22.76 15.48
N ASN A 418 -2.25 -21.74 16.23
CA ASN A 418 -2.51 -21.82 17.65
C ASN A 418 -3.88 -21.16 17.96
N PRO A 419 -4.92 -21.94 18.32
CA PRO A 419 -6.23 -21.39 18.64
C PRO A 419 -6.30 -20.55 19.92
N ASP A 420 -5.26 -20.59 20.76
CA ASP A 420 -5.20 -19.89 22.05
C ASP A 420 -4.51 -18.51 21.94
N LEU A 421 -4.34 -17.97 20.73
CA LEU A 421 -3.72 -16.66 20.52
C LEU A 421 -4.61 -15.52 21.02
N ASN A 422 -3.98 -14.54 21.66
CA ASN A 422 -4.60 -13.27 22.01
C ASN A 422 -4.51 -12.31 20.81
N PRO A 423 -5.48 -11.38 20.68
CA PRO A 423 -5.36 -10.28 19.73
C PRO A 423 -4.16 -9.37 20.03
N GLU A 424 -3.55 -8.87 18.97
CA GLU A 424 -2.47 -7.90 19.03
C GLU A 424 -2.99 -6.50 19.32
N LYS A 425 -2.22 -5.70 20.04
CA LYS A 425 -2.53 -4.30 20.34
C LYS A 425 -1.31 -3.43 20.08
N ALA A 426 -1.55 -2.16 19.78
CA ALA A 426 -0.48 -1.20 19.68
C ALA A 426 -0.91 0.20 20.11
N ASP A 427 0.00 0.88 20.79
CA ASP A 427 -0.08 2.29 21.17
C ASP A 427 0.98 3.08 20.39
N SER A 428 0.59 4.17 19.72
CA SER A 428 1.48 4.94 18.86
C SER A 428 1.47 6.43 19.21
N TRP A 429 2.67 7.02 19.26
CA TRP A 429 2.91 8.45 19.36
C TRP A 429 3.63 8.96 18.11
N GLU A 430 3.19 10.10 17.61
CA GLU A 430 3.78 10.70 16.43
C GLU A 430 3.87 12.22 16.58
N VAL A 431 4.97 12.77 16.07
CA VAL A 431 5.14 14.21 15.90
C VAL A 431 5.76 14.49 14.55
N GLY A 432 5.26 15.48 13.85
CA GLY A 432 5.76 15.80 12.53
C GLY A 432 5.57 17.25 12.16
N PHE A 433 6.21 17.62 11.06
CA PHE A 433 6.16 18.96 10.48
C PHE A 433 5.90 18.88 8.98
N ILE A 434 5.08 19.79 8.50
CA ILE A 434 4.93 20.11 7.09
C ILE A 434 5.54 21.48 6.88
N ALA A 435 6.48 21.59 5.96
CA ALA A 435 7.11 22.86 5.62
C ALA A 435 7.03 23.15 4.12
N LYS A 436 6.47 24.29 3.78
CA LYS A 436 6.36 24.82 2.41
C LYS A 436 7.05 26.20 2.39
N PRO A 437 8.39 26.26 2.42
CA PRO A 437 9.11 27.53 2.49
C PRO A 437 8.89 28.41 1.25
N ASN A 438 8.50 27.83 0.14
CA ASN A 438 8.11 28.49 -1.11
C ASN A 438 7.26 27.53 -1.96
N GLU A 439 6.80 27.99 -3.11
CA GLU A 439 5.95 27.22 -4.04
C GLU A 439 6.66 26.00 -4.69
N ILE A 440 8.00 25.98 -4.67
CA ILE A 440 8.81 24.95 -5.30
C ILE A 440 9.02 23.75 -4.37
N LEU A 441 9.18 23.99 -3.06
CA LEU A 441 9.71 23.00 -2.11
C LEU A 441 8.67 22.63 -1.06
N HIS A 442 8.34 21.35 -1.02
CA HIS A 442 7.48 20.72 -0.01
C HIS A 442 8.28 19.72 0.78
N LEU A 443 8.29 19.88 2.10
CA LEU A 443 9.00 19.03 3.05
C LEU A 443 8.00 18.44 4.04
N ARG A 444 8.12 17.16 4.32
CA ARG A 444 7.40 16.48 5.38
C ARG A 444 8.40 15.70 6.22
N PHE A 445 8.28 15.81 7.50
CA PHE A 445 9.09 15.07 8.47
C PHE A 445 8.20 14.54 9.59
N SER A 446 8.45 13.31 10.02
CA SER A 446 7.80 12.74 11.20
C SER A 446 8.76 11.86 12.01
N TYR A 447 8.61 11.92 13.32
CA TYR A 447 9.10 10.94 14.28
C TYR A 447 7.91 10.14 14.79
N PHE A 448 8.09 8.84 14.98
CA PHE A 448 7.07 7.96 15.55
C PHE A 448 7.68 7.00 16.55
N GLU A 449 6.85 6.55 17.49
CA GLU A 449 7.12 5.47 18.42
C GLU A 449 5.85 4.64 18.59
N THR A 450 5.97 3.32 18.46
CA THR A 450 4.88 2.36 18.58
C THR A 450 5.31 1.23 19.50
N GLU A 451 4.50 0.95 20.52
CA GLU A 451 4.63 -0.21 21.39
C GLU A 451 3.58 -1.23 21.00
N PHE A 452 4.00 -2.47 20.82
CA PHE A 452 3.14 -3.61 20.50
C PHE A 452 3.04 -4.52 21.72
N GLU A 453 1.82 -4.97 22.00
CA GLU A 453 1.52 -6.00 22.98
C GLU A 453 0.94 -7.23 22.28
N ASP A 454 1.31 -8.42 22.74
CA ASP A 454 0.84 -9.70 22.23
C ASP A 454 1.10 -9.92 20.72
N LEU A 455 2.18 -9.35 20.17
CA LEU A 455 2.55 -9.50 18.75
C LEU A 455 2.62 -10.99 18.37
N ILE A 456 1.96 -11.37 17.29
CA ILE A 456 1.92 -12.76 16.81
C ILE A 456 3.10 -13.01 15.89
N GLU A 457 3.96 -13.94 16.26
CA GLU A 457 5.09 -14.37 15.43
C GLU A 457 5.21 -15.90 15.41
N TRP A 458 5.83 -16.40 14.34
CA TRP A 458 6.19 -17.81 14.28
C TRP A 458 7.38 -18.09 15.21
N SER A 459 7.20 -19.01 16.15
CA SER A 459 8.21 -19.38 17.15
C SER A 459 8.43 -20.89 17.16
N GLY A 460 9.47 -21.31 16.45
CA GLY A 460 9.87 -22.72 16.36
C GLY A 460 8.95 -23.56 15.49
N PHE A 461 7.86 -24.10 16.03
CA PHE A 461 6.94 -25.00 15.33
C PHE A 461 5.45 -24.57 15.46
N THR A 462 5.18 -23.35 15.96
CA THR A 462 3.82 -22.84 16.12
C THR A 462 3.83 -21.32 16.11
N THR A 463 2.70 -20.71 15.79
CA THR A 463 2.46 -19.29 16.03
C THR A 463 2.24 -19.05 17.52
N SER A 464 2.77 -17.95 18.04
CA SER A 464 2.63 -17.58 19.45
C SER A 464 2.66 -16.06 19.63
N ASN A 465 2.01 -15.56 20.68
CA ASN A 465 2.19 -14.19 21.11
C ASN A 465 3.59 -14.04 21.75
N VAL A 466 4.43 -13.18 21.19
CA VAL A 466 5.83 -12.98 21.63
C VAL A 466 5.98 -11.87 22.66
N GLY A 467 4.94 -11.58 23.41
CA GLY A 467 4.96 -10.54 24.44
C GLY A 467 4.95 -9.14 23.84
N SER A 468 5.97 -8.31 24.14
CA SER A 468 6.02 -6.93 23.67
C SER A 468 7.11 -6.73 22.61
N ALA A 469 6.83 -5.87 21.66
CA ALA A 469 7.79 -5.36 20.70
C ALA A 469 7.69 -3.82 20.66
N SER A 470 8.75 -3.17 20.22
CA SER A 470 8.77 -1.72 20.04
C SER A 470 9.31 -1.35 18.67
N SER A 471 8.79 -0.27 18.14
CA SER A 471 9.23 0.30 16.87
C SER A 471 9.30 1.81 17.01
N LYS A 472 10.44 2.41 16.64
CA LYS A 472 10.61 3.86 16.63
C LYS A 472 11.47 4.29 15.46
N GLY A 473 11.26 5.49 14.98
CA GLY A 473 12.02 5.97 13.85
C GLY A 473 11.61 7.35 13.38
N PHE A 474 12.21 7.75 12.29
CA PHE A 474 11.84 8.98 11.62
C PHE A 474 11.71 8.75 10.11
N GLU A 475 10.84 9.53 9.52
CA GLU A 475 10.57 9.55 8.09
C GLU A 475 10.66 10.97 7.57
N SER A 476 11.12 11.11 6.35
CA SER A 476 11.12 12.38 5.65
C SER A 476 10.77 12.20 4.18
N SER A 477 10.06 13.16 3.63
CA SER A 477 9.89 13.30 2.20
C SER A 477 10.16 14.74 1.77
N LEU A 478 10.79 14.87 0.63
CA LEU A 478 11.03 16.13 -0.05
C LEU A 478 10.50 16.01 -1.47
N GLU A 479 9.70 16.97 -1.85
CA GLU A 479 9.28 17.17 -3.23
C GLU A 479 9.64 18.58 -3.65
N ALA A 480 10.33 18.70 -4.80
CA ALA A 480 10.67 19.98 -5.39
C ALA A 480 10.38 19.95 -6.89
N ILE A 481 9.65 20.96 -7.37
CA ILE A 481 9.33 21.13 -8.79
C ILE A 481 9.91 22.46 -9.23
N GLN A 482 10.87 22.42 -10.15
CA GLN A 482 11.53 23.61 -10.68
C GLN A 482 11.56 23.57 -12.20
N GLY A 483 10.72 24.35 -12.83
CA GLY A 483 10.54 24.27 -14.28
C GLY A 483 10.11 22.87 -14.71
N ASN A 484 10.84 22.30 -15.66
CA ASN A 484 10.59 20.96 -16.16
C ASN A 484 11.18 19.83 -15.29
N PHE A 485 11.84 20.17 -14.17
CA PHE A 485 12.45 19.19 -13.30
C PHE A 485 11.59 18.94 -12.06
N ALA A 486 11.39 17.65 -11.76
CA ALA A 486 10.81 17.20 -10.50
C ALA A 486 11.82 16.35 -9.74
N TYR A 487 11.96 16.62 -8.46
CA TYR A 487 12.81 15.91 -7.51
C TYR A 487 11.94 15.36 -6.40
N ARG A 488 11.99 14.06 -6.19
CA ARG A 488 11.28 13.39 -5.09
C ARG A 488 12.27 12.54 -4.31
N LEU A 489 12.38 12.82 -3.03
CA LEU A 489 13.22 12.06 -2.11
C LEU A 489 12.35 11.56 -0.96
N SER A 490 12.44 10.30 -0.65
CA SER A 490 11.93 9.75 0.60
C SER A 490 13.05 9.03 1.36
N PHE A 491 13.04 9.15 2.68
CA PHE A 491 13.99 8.49 3.55
C PHE A 491 13.31 8.08 4.85
N SER A 492 13.66 6.91 5.36
CA SER A 492 13.25 6.47 6.69
C SER A 492 14.37 5.77 7.44
N TYR A 493 14.38 5.96 8.75
CA TYR A 493 15.18 5.23 9.72
C TYR A 493 14.23 4.53 10.69
N LEU A 494 14.49 3.26 10.96
CA LEU A 494 13.65 2.41 11.79
C LEU A 494 14.49 1.57 12.76
N GLU A 495 14.13 1.57 14.04
CA GLU A 495 14.50 0.57 15.02
C GLU A 495 13.24 -0.21 15.41
N ALA A 496 13.19 -1.51 15.13
CA ALA A 496 12.09 -2.40 15.47
C ALA A 496 12.66 -3.65 16.15
N GLU A 497 12.28 -3.88 17.39
CA GLU A 497 12.89 -4.89 18.27
C GLU A 497 11.82 -5.58 19.14
N ASN A 498 12.02 -6.87 19.39
CA ASN A 498 11.32 -7.58 20.45
C ASN A 498 11.82 -7.05 21.80
N SER A 499 10.94 -6.46 22.59
CA SER A 499 11.31 -5.79 23.86
C SER A 499 11.77 -6.76 24.96
N SER A 500 11.43 -8.06 24.83
CA SER A 500 11.81 -9.08 25.80
C SER A 500 13.21 -9.66 25.54
N THR A 501 13.58 -9.81 24.25
CA THR A 501 14.87 -10.40 23.83
C THR A 501 15.90 -9.37 23.39
N ASN A 502 15.48 -8.14 23.10
CA ASN A 502 16.24 -7.09 22.41
C ASN A 502 16.73 -7.52 21.02
N GLU A 503 16.09 -8.49 20.42
CA GLU A 503 16.38 -8.91 19.05
C GLU A 503 15.59 -8.06 18.06
N ARG A 504 16.24 -7.70 16.97
CA ARG A 504 15.59 -6.93 15.89
C ARG A 504 14.51 -7.78 15.22
N LEU A 505 13.37 -7.17 14.88
CA LEU A 505 12.35 -7.83 14.07
C LEU A 505 12.90 -8.13 12.66
N LEU A 506 12.47 -9.25 12.08
CA LEU A 506 12.94 -9.72 10.78
C LEU A 506 12.34 -8.90 9.63
N ARG A 507 13.12 -8.72 8.55
CA ARG A 507 12.69 -8.05 7.31
C ARG A 507 12.25 -6.60 7.49
N ARG A 508 12.72 -5.94 8.56
CA ARG A 508 12.54 -4.51 8.83
C ARG A 508 13.88 -3.81 8.63
N PRO A 509 14.17 -3.27 7.42
CA PRO A 509 15.40 -2.53 7.17
C PRO A 509 15.50 -1.30 8.09
N ARG A 510 16.71 -1.05 8.61
CA ARG A 510 16.96 0.17 9.39
C ARG A 510 16.91 1.43 8.54
N PHE A 511 17.36 1.32 7.29
CA PHE A 511 17.42 2.45 6.37
C PHE A 511 16.73 2.09 5.07
N LEU A 512 15.76 2.91 4.70
CA LEU A 512 15.14 2.90 3.39
C LEU A 512 15.31 4.29 2.76
N GLY A 513 15.65 4.32 1.48
CA GLY A 513 15.75 5.55 0.71
C GLY A 513 15.21 5.36 -0.70
N HIS A 514 14.52 6.36 -1.21
CA HIS A 514 14.08 6.40 -2.59
C HIS A 514 14.28 7.80 -3.15
N LEU A 515 14.94 7.91 -4.28
CA LEU A 515 15.17 9.16 -5.00
C LEU A 515 14.63 9.02 -6.42
N VAL A 516 13.88 10.01 -6.88
CA VAL A 516 13.51 10.18 -8.29
C VAL A 516 13.91 11.57 -8.72
N VAL A 517 14.60 11.65 -9.83
CA VAL A 517 14.88 12.90 -10.56
C VAL A 517 14.34 12.71 -11.96
N GLN A 518 13.46 13.61 -12.38
CA GLN A 518 12.89 13.54 -13.72
C GLN A 518 12.83 14.92 -14.37
N HIS A 519 13.03 14.94 -15.67
CA HIS A 519 12.75 16.05 -16.55
C HIS A 519 11.55 15.67 -17.41
N ALA A 520 10.52 16.50 -17.45
CA ALA A 520 9.33 16.28 -18.25
C ALA A 520 8.92 17.58 -18.95
N ASN A 521 8.51 17.46 -20.21
CA ASN A 521 7.88 18.53 -20.99
C ASN A 521 6.79 17.94 -21.90
N GLU A 522 6.20 18.72 -22.77
CA GLU A 522 5.12 18.29 -23.67
C GLU A 522 5.49 17.13 -24.62
N THR A 523 6.78 16.95 -24.92
CA THR A 523 7.25 15.97 -25.91
C THR A 523 7.95 14.76 -25.34
N HIS A 524 8.55 14.87 -24.15
CA HIS A 524 9.28 13.74 -23.56
C HIS A 524 9.40 13.84 -22.05
N THR A 525 9.50 12.68 -21.44
CA THR A 525 9.94 12.48 -20.06
C THR A 525 11.26 11.71 -20.06
N LEU A 526 12.19 12.11 -19.21
CA LEU A 526 13.40 11.34 -18.91
C LEU A 526 13.64 11.38 -17.42
N GLY A 527 13.76 10.20 -16.80
CA GLY A 527 13.91 10.10 -15.36
C GLY A 527 14.89 9.02 -14.93
N MET A 528 15.37 9.19 -13.70
CA MET A 528 16.20 8.23 -12.98
C MET A 528 15.63 8.03 -11.59
N GLY A 529 15.53 6.76 -11.17
CA GLY A 529 15.13 6.35 -9.83
C GLY A 529 16.22 5.57 -9.13
N MET A 530 16.40 5.78 -7.82
CA MET A 530 17.30 5.00 -6.98
C MET A 530 16.54 4.49 -5.76
N LYS A 531 16.65 3.20 -5.47
CA LYS A 531 16.17 2.54 -4.24
C LYS A 531 17.37 2.14 -3.40
N LEU A 532 17.34 2.46 -2.11
CA LEU A 532 18.34 2.08 -1.11
C LEU A 532 17.66 1.25 -0.01
N THR A 533 18.26 0.12 0.33
CA THR A 533 17.87 -0.70 1.48
C THR A 533 19.13 -1.11 2.23
N GLN A 534 19.18 -0.87 3.54
CA GLN A 534 20.35 -1.22 4.34
C GLN A 534 19.97 -1.72 5.73
N ASP A 535 20.84 -2.58 6.25
CA ASP A 535 20.83 -3.11 7.61
C ASP A 535 19.50 -3.81 7.95
N VAL A 536 19.20 -4.86 7.21
CA VAL A 536 18.07 -5.77 7.41
C VAL A 536 18.51 -7.06 8.09
N MET A 537 17.67 -7.59 8.98
CA MET A 537 17.80 -8.94 9.54
C MET A 537 16.81 -9.87 8.84
N ASP A 538 17.26 -11.08 8.52
CA ASP A 538 16.43 -12.14 7.92
C ASP A 538 16.77 -13.50 8.53
N ILE A 539 16.17 -14.56 8.00
CA ILE A 539 16.44 -15.95 8.34
C ILE A 539 17.13 -16.62 7.16
N ASP A 540 18.25 -17.30 7.40
CA ASP A 540 18.92 -18.14 6.41
C ASP A 540 18.00 -19.28 5.96
N GLY A 541 17.70 -19.35 4.67
CA GLY A 541 16.77 -20.34 4.13
C GLY A 541 17.25 -21.78 4.17
N GLY A 542 18.52 -22.04 4.50
CA GLY A 542 19.10 -23.38 4.65
C GLY A 542 19.23 -23.85 6.10
N THR A 543 19.66 -22.95 7.02
CA THR A 543 19.91 -23.29 8.43
C THR A 543 18.82 -22.80 9.38
N PHE A 544 17.96 -21.88 8.96
CA PHE A 544 16.97 -21.18 9.78
C PHE A 544 17.57 -20.29 10.90
N ASP A 545 18.86 -20.00 10.83
CA ASP A 545 19.51 -19.05 11.73
C ASP A 545 19.19 -17.61 11.32
N ARG A 546 19.24 -16.70 12.29
CA ARG A 546 19.14 -15.26 12.03
C ARG A 546 20.41 -14.76 11.36
N VAL A 547 20.25 -14.13 10.20
CA VAL A 547 21.36 -13.60 9.40
C VAL A 547 21.14 -12.13 9.05
N LYS A 548 22.23 -11.45 8.71
CA LYS A 548 22.12 -10.13 8.07
C LYS A 548 21.80 -10.33 6.59
N GLY A 549 20.69 -9.76 6.14
CA GLY A 549 20.33 -9.72 4.72
C GLY A 549 21.17 -8.71 3.93
N ASP A 550 20.92 -8.61 2.65
CA ASP A 550 21.69 -7.78 1.73
C ASP A 550 21.47 -6.27 1.95
N ASP A 551 22.58 -5.53 1.89
CA ASP A 551 22.58 -4.09 1.70
C ASP A 551 22.68 -3.79 0.20
N PHE A 552 21.73 -3.05 -0.36
CA PHE A 552 21.73 -2.76 -1.79
C PHE A 552 21.24 -1.36 -2.14
N ALA A 553 21.76 -0.85 -3.26
CA ALA A 553 21.25 0.33 -3.95
C ALA A 553 20.98 -0.05 -5.41
N ILE A 554 19.75 0.14 -5.87
CA ILE A 554 19.31 -0.22 -7.21
C ILE A 554 18.95 1.04 -7.98
N LEU A 555 19.53 1.16 -9.17
CA LEU A 555 19.31 2.28 -10.08
C LEU A 555 18.42 1.84 -11.23
N ARG A 556 17.39 2.62 -11.54
CA ARG A 556 16.57 2.50 -12.75
C ARG A 556 16.61 3.78 -13.57
N VAL A 557 16.43 3.64 -14.87
CA VAL A 557 16.27 4.78 -15.82
C VAL A 557 15.02 4.51 -16.63
N PHE A 558 14.23 5.56 -16.85
CA PHE A 558 12.98 5.47 -17.61
C PHE A 558 12.77 6.74 -18.44
N GLY A 559 12.00 6.61 -19.48
CA GLY A 559 11.62 7.77 -20.28
C GLY A 559 10.57 7.44 -21.31
N ASP A 560 9.99 8.48 -21.86
CA ASP A 560 9.03 8.41 -22.94
C ASP A 560 9.24 9.55 -23.95
N TYR A 561 8.69 9.36 -25.13
CA TYR A 561 8.69 10.34 -26.20
C TYR A 561 7.33 10.32 -26.92
N GLN A 562 6.68 11.48 -26.98
CA GLN A 562 5.41 11.68 -27.66
C GLN A 562 5.66 11.73 -29.18
N ILE A 563 5.21 10.73 -29.91
CA ILE A 563 5.34 10.63 -31.38
C ILE A 563 4.27 11.47 -32.06
N THR A 564 3.01 11.32 -31.62
CA THR A 564 1.86 12.16 -32.00
C THR A 564 1.06 12.52 -30.74
N GLU A 565 -0.01 13.28 -30.85
CA GLU A 565 -0.88 13.57 -29.70
C GLU A 565 -1.45 12.31 -29.07
N GLU A 566 -1.65 11.23 -29.86
CA GLU A 566 -2.25 9.98 -29.41
C GLU A 566 -1.23 8.86 -29.14
N ILE A 567 0.02 8.96 -29.63
CA ILE A 567 0.98 7.84 -29.60
C ILE A 567 2.26 8.25 -28.85
N LYS A 568 2.60 7.47 -27.84
CA LYS A 568 3.79 7.62 -27.03
C LYS A 568 4.67 6.36 -27.13
N LEU A 569 5.97 6.55 -27.40
CA LEU A 569 7.00 5.51 -27.23
C LEU A 569 7.58 5.64 -25.82
N PHE A 570 7.77 4.54 -25.11
CA PHE A 570 8.40 4.58 -23.80
C PHE A 570 9.35 3.41 -23.58
N GLY A 571 10.22 3.52 -22.58
CA GLY A 571 11.09 2.43 -22.18
C GLY A 571 11.74 2.68 -20.84
N ARG A 572 12.19 1.57 -20.21
CA ARG A 572 12.92 1.60 -18.95
C ARG A 572 13.98 0.51 -18.87
N ILE A 573 14.96 0.78 -18.02
CA ILE A 573 15.97 -0.20 -17.62
C ILE A 573 15.87 -0.31 -16.10
N GLU A 574 15.52 -1.48 -15.62
CA GLU A 574 15.54 -1.83 -14.20
C GLU A 574 16.94 -2.35 -13.84
N ASN A 575 17.38 -2.06 -12.61
CA ASN A 575 18.68 -2.49 -12.10
C ASN A 575 19.83 -2.20 -13.10
N LEU A 576 19.98 -0.95 -13.51
CA LEU A 576 20.91 -0.49 -14.56
C LEU A 576 22.34 -1.01 -14.36
N LEU A 577 22.80 -1.10 -13.11
CA LEU A 577 24.16 -1.52 -12.76
C LEU A 577 24.32 -3.04 -12.64
N ASP A 578 23.27 -3.82 -12.88
CA ASP A 578 23.26 -5.28 -12.80
C ASP A 578 23.72 -5.80 -11.43
N LYS A 579 23.25 -5.15 -10.36
CA LYS A 579 23.58 -5.54 -8.99
C LYS A 579 22.85 -6.84 -8.63
N GLU A 580 23.59 -7.87 -8.27
CA GLU A 580 23.01 -9.05 -7.63
C GLU A 580 22.59 -8.70 -6.21
N TYR A 581 21.36 -9.02 -5.83
CA TYR A 581 20.81 -8.77 -4.49
C TYR A 581 19.59 -9.66 -4.20
N GLU A 582 19.28 -9.77 -2.92
CA GLU A 582 18.11 -10.48 -2.40
C GLU A 582 17.33 -9.55 -1.45
N GLU A 583 16.02 -9.48 -1.61
CA GLU A 583 15.14 -8.78 -0.65
C GLU A 583 14.80 -9.71 0.53
N ALA A 584 14.74 -11.00 0.28
CA ALA A 584 14.64 -12.07 1.26
C ALA A 584 15.74 -13.10 1.00
N ASP A 585 16.39 -13.56 2.05
CA ASP A 585 17.56 -14.44 1.99
C ASP A 585 17.27 -15.74 1.21
N GLY A 586 18.14 -16.04 0.22
CA GLY A 586 18.03 -17.19 -0.67
C GLY A 586 17.02 -17.02 -1.81
N TYR A 587 16.49 -15.83 -2.03
CA TYR A 587 15.55 -15.53 -3.12
C TYR A 587 16.08 -14.40 -4.01
N PRO A 588 16.81 -14.72 -5.09
CA PRO A 588 17.40 -13.71 -5.97
C PRO A 588 16.37 -12.77 -6.60
N ALA A 589 16.62 -11.48 -6.49
CA ALA A 589 15.83 -10.46 -7.16
C ALA A 589 16.20 -10.35 -8.66
N LEU A 590 15.44 -9.53 -9.40
CA LEU A 590 15.65 -9.32 -10.83
C LEU A 590 17.01 -8.64 -11.09
N GLY A 591 17.81 -9.19 -11.99
CA GLY A 591 18.99 -8.58 -12.55
C GLY A 591 18.67 -7.39 -13.45
N ARG A 592 19.59 -6.98 -14.32
CA ARG A 592 19.32 -5.90 -15.27
C ARG A 592 18.30 -6.34 -16.32
N ALA A 593 17.16 -5.64 -16.36
CA ALA A 593 16.10 -5.91 -17.31
C ALA A 593 15.72 -4.66 -18.11
N ILE A 594 15.41 -4.84 -19.39
CA ILE A 594 15.08 -3.78 -20.34
C ILE A 594 13.65 -4.00 -20.83
N PHE A 595 12.86 -2.93 -20.83
CA PHE A 595 11.48 -2.93 -21.30
C PHE A 595 11.26 -1.75 -22.25
N ALA A 596 10.44 -1.96 -23.26
CA ALA A 596 10.02 -0.91 -24.20
C ALA A 596 8.58 -1.15 -24.66
N GLY A 597 7.88 -0.07 -24.97
CA GLY A 597 6.46 -0.17 -25.30
C GLY A 597 5.90 1.04 -26.00
N LEU A 598 4.63 0.91 -26.36
CA LEU A 598 3.81 1.96 -26.96
C LEU A 598 2.60 2.23 -26.06
N GLY A 599 2.31 3.51 -25.86
CA GLY A 599 1.09 4.00 -25.25
C GLY A 599 0.23 4.71 -26.29
N PHE A 600 -1.06 4.48 -26.21
CA PHE A 600 -2.08 5.12 -27.04
C PHE A 600 -3.08 5.81 -26.13
N SER A 601 -3.42 7.08 -26.44
CA SER A 601 -4.39 7.89 -25.69
C SER A 601 -5.38 8.52 -26.67
N PHE A 602 -6.71 8.34 -26.40
CA PHE A 602 -7.79 8.83 -27.26
C PHE A 602 -8.84 9.57 -26.44
#